data_683906a1ab3753b66ff68b97651281d9
#
_entry.id   683906a1ab3753b66ff68b97651281d9
#
_cell.length_a   1.000
_cell.length_b   1.000
_cell.length_c   1.000
_cell.angle_alpha   90.00
_cell.angle_beta   90.00
_cell.angle_gamma   90.00
#
_symmetry.space_group_name_H-M   'P 1'
#
loop_
_entity.id
_entity.type
_entity.pdbx_description
1 polymer ?
#
loop_
_entity_poly.entity_id
_entity_poly.type
_entity_poly.pdbx_seq_one_letter_code
_entity_poly.pdbx_strand_id
1 'polypeptide(L)'
;IKIKKFLNPCFEKIKILVKKLEKSIKDKKKQNIFELKLLINDLIINSYMYQLVTFQRPHFAEGFSNYNFLSSNLIKYSSKSLSNKNLSMVYSFLKKESIINTLSTANYDNAFYNLGFSYQSLKKYNLAIKFYKLANKYEKSNRYSSKTLECLYLKKDKNNFIRLAKNLNKIKKVDFNSLAICNYASDQLSIKNPYSLCEKPIEQVCKSELIRDQKIDKNFLNQLEKDIITGIDKVNTPVVKGFKSMGNLYDVKLPSIEKLKRIIFLNIMSYKNNFENKNSLLIKKWPKKFYINAWYIKLKKGGEVLSHIHDGWLSGVFYIKTSKNKHSKHSNAGELEVNYKFSNLKEFKRNIFKKVIRVNDGDLLLFPSSLPHRVVPYKGSDERLSIAFDMKPLN
;
A
#
# COMPACT_ATOMS: atom_id res chain seq x y z
N ILE A 1 -19.86 23.80 0.50
CA ILE A 1 -20.59 24.49 1.57
C ILE A 1 -20.76 23.63 2.83
N LYS A 2 -21.10 22.32 2.73
CA LYS A 2 -21.27 21.43 3.91
C LYS A 2 -19.98 21.23 4.72
N ILE A 3 -18.82 21.26 4.09
CA ILE A 3 -17.51 21.04 4.70
C ILE A 3 -17.07 22.20 5.56
N LYS A 4 -17.22 23.45 5.08
CA LYS A 4 -16.95 24.64 5.89
C LYS A 4 -17.76 24.66 7.17
N LYS A 5 -19.03 24.21 7.14
CA LYS A 5 -19.89 24.13 8.34
C LYS A 5 -19.39 23.16 9.39
N PHE A 6 -18.71 22.08 9.00
CA PHE A 6 -18.17 21.11 9.96
C PHE A 6 -16.77 21.48 10.46
N LEU A 7 -15.90 21.96 9.57
CA LEU A 7 -14.51 22.29 9.91
C LEU A 7 -14.40 23.56 10.75
N ASN A 8 -15.25 24.56 10.52
CA ASN A 8 -15.24 25.80 11.29
C ASN A 8 -15.39 25.56 12.82
N PRO A 9 -16.32 24.72 13.31
CA PRO A 9 -16.39 24.40 14.74
C PRO A 9 -15.15 23.72 15.28
N CYS A 10 -14.50 22.84 14.50
CA CYS A 10 -13.26 22.17 14.90
C CYS A 10 -12.11 23.18 14.99
N PHE A 11 -11.96 24.07 14.03
CA PHE A 11 -10.92 25.12 14.04
C PHE A 11 -11.13 26.10 15.20
N GLU A 12 -12.35 26.52 15.47
CA GLU A 12 -12.64 27.40 16.61
C GLU A 12 -12.33 26.68 17.95
N LYS A 13 -12.66 25.39 18.06
CA LYS A 13 -12.32 24.61 19.25
C LYS A 13 -10.80 24.47 19.40
N ILE A 14 -10.06 24.27 18.32
CA ILE A 14 -8.59 24.25 18.33
C ILE A 14 -8.04 25.60 18.78
N LYS A 15 -8.52 26.74 18.26
CA LYS A 15 -8.10 28.10 18.69
C LYS A 15 -8.32 28.33 20.19
N ILE A 16 -9.47 27.88 20.72
CA ILE A 16 -9.78 27.99 22.15
C ILE A 16 -8.80 27.16 22.97
N LEU A 17 -8.50 25.93 22.53
CA LEU A 17 -7.55 25.06 23.22
C LEU A 17 -6.12 25.59 23.17
N VAL A 18 -5.71 26.19 22.05
CA VAL A 18 -4.40 26.85 21.92
C VAL A 18 -4.28 28.00 22.89
N LYS A 19 -5.30 28.88 22.99
CA LYS A 19 -5.31 29.97 24.00
C LYS A 19 -5.23 29.46 25.43
N LYS A 20 -5.94 28.37 25.76
CA LYS A 20 -5.84 27.71 27.08
C LYS A 20 -4.45 27.14 27.32
N LEU A 21 -3.84 26.57 26.30
CA LEU A 21 -2.46 26.05 26.36
C LEU A 21 -1.46 27.17 26.64
N GLU A 22 -1.55 28.29 25.91
CA GLU A 22 -0.68 29.46 26.13
C GLU A 22 -0.80 30.00 27.57
N LYS A 23 -2.03 30.10 28.08
CA LYS A 23 -2.28 30.47 29.48
C LYS A 23 -1.65 29.47 30.46
N SER A 24 -1.83 28.16 30.22
CA SER A 24 -1.26 27.11 31.08
C SER A 24 0.26 27.07 31.05
N ILE A 25 0.86 27.46 29.93
CA ILE A 25 2.33 27.63 29.82
C ILE A 25 2.81 28.78 30.69
N LYS A 26 2.13 29.94 30.65
CA LYS A 26 2.44 31.09 31.51
C LYS A 26 2.32 30.73 33.00
N ASP A 27 1.26 30.01 33.35
CA ASP A 27 1.00 29.59 34.71
C ASP A 27 1.84 28.40 35.21
N LYS A 28 2.76 27.90 34.39
CA LYS A 28 3.65 26.71 34.64
C LYS A 28 2.88 25.44 35.07
N LYS A 29 1.62 25.30 34.69
CA LYS A 29 0.77 24.13 35.00
C LYS A 29 1.11 22.96 34.06
N LYS A 30 2.14 22.20 34.35
CA LYS A 30 2.71 21.14 33.49
C LYS A 30 1.68 20.09 33.06
N GLN A 31 0.74 19.71 33.92
CA GLN A 31 -0.25 18.68 33.61
C GLN A 31 -1.29 19.17 32.60
N ASN A 32 -1.80 20.41 32.78
CA ASN A 32 -2.75 21.02 31.85
C ASN A 32 -2.14 21.26 30.46
N ILE A 33 -0.85 21.60 30.40
CA ILE A 33 -0.12 21.79 29.14
C ILE A 33 -0.11 20.52 28.32
N PHE A 34 0.10 19.40 28.97
CA PHE A 34 0.16 18.09 28.33
C PHE A 34 -1.21 17.64 27.82
N GLU A 35 -2.24 17.74 28.64
CA GLU A 35 -3.64 17.40 28.29
C GLU A 35 -4.15 18.23 27.13
N LEU A 36 -3.88 19.53 27.13
CA LEU A 36 -4.27 20.43 26.04
C LEU A 36 -3.55 20.11 24.73
N LYS A 37 -2.26 19.74 24.78
CA LYS A 37 -1.53 19.31 23.60
C LYS A 37 -2.12 18.03 23.00
N LEU A 38 -2.51 17.06 23.83
CA LEU A 38 -3.16 15.82 23.36
C LEU A 38 -4.51 16.11 22.70
N LEU A 39 -5.36 16.94 23.33
CA LEU A 39 -6.66 17.32 22.79
C LEU A 39 -6.55 18.08 21.46
N ILE A 40 -5.56 18.96 21.32
CA ILE A 40 -5.29 19.67 20.08
C ILE A 40 -4.87 18.69 18.98
N ASN A 41 -3.97 17.76 19.30
CA ASN A 41 -3.51 16.74 18.35
C ASN A 41 -4.65 15.83 17.89
N ASP A 42 -5.49 15.37 18.82
CA ASP A 42 -6.65 14.53 18.50
C ASP A 42 -7.64 15.26 17.59
N LEU A 43 -7.95 16.52 17.86
CA LEU A 43 -8.83 17.32 17.03
C LEU A 43 -8.26 17.58 15.62
N ILE A 44 -6.95 17.80 15.51
CA ILE A 44 -6.28 17.98 14.21
C ILE A 44 -6.34 16.69 13.41
N ILE A 45 -6.02 15.54 14.04
CA ILE A 45 -6.06 14.22 13.39
C ILE A 45 -7.48 13.87 12.96
N ASN A 46 -8.46 14.04 13.84
CA ASN A 46 -9.85 13.74 13.53
C ASN A 46 -10.44 14.65 12.45
N SER A 47 -10.09 15.95 12.43
CA SER A 47 -10.52 16.86 11.37
C SER A 47 -9.92 16.48 10.02
N TYR A 48 -8.68 16.02 10.00
CA TYR A 48 -8.00 15.56 8.80
C TYR A 48 -8.54 14.22 8.30
N MET A 49 -8.74 13.24 9.19
CA MET A 49 -9.35 11.95 8.86
C MET A 49 -10.78 12.11 8.35
N TYR A 50 -11.56 13.03 8.90
CA TYR A 50 -12.89 13.36 8.38
C TYR A 50 -12.82 13.93 6.96
N GLN A 51 -11.84 14.77 6.64
CA GLN A 51 -11.63 15.25 5.27
C GLN A 51 -11.33 14.09 4.31
N LEU A 52 -10.46 13.15 4.70
CA LEU A 52 -10.12 11.99 3.87
C LEU A 52 -11.33 11.07 3.61
N VAL A 53 -12.17 10.84 4.63
CA VAL A 53 -13.34 9.96 4.52
C VAL A 53 -14.49 10.62 3.74
N THR A 54 -14.74 11.91 3.96
CA THR A 54 -15.87 12.61 3.31
C THR A 54 -15.60 12.98 1.85
N PHE A 55 -14.34 13.14 1.46
CA PHE A 55 -14.01 13.49 0.07
C PHE A 55 -13.91 12.29 -0.85
N GLN A 56 -13.88 11.05 -0.35
CA GLN A 56 -13.78 9.80 -1.12
C GLN A 56 -12.81 9.86 -2.33
N ARG A 57 -11.88 10.82 -2.33
CA ARG A 57 -10.90 10.98 -3.38
C ARG A 57 -9.52 10.66 -2.82
N PRO A 58 -8.89 9.61 -3.32
CA PRO A 58 -7.52 9.32 -2.94
C PRO A 58 -6.54 10.25 -3.66
N HIS A 59 -6.46 11.49 -3.26
CA HIS A 59 -5.25 12.27 -3.47
C HIS A 59 -4.19 11.80 -2.46
N PHE A 60 -3.83 10.53 -2.55
CA PHE A 60 -2.88 9.88 -1.65
C PHE A 60 -1.51 10.56 -1.68
N ALA A 61 -1.10 11.19 -2.77
CA ALA A 61 0.18 11.87 -2.87
C ALA A 61 0.19 13.23 -2.15
N GLU A 62 -0.85 14.05 -2.31
CA GLU A 62 -0.96 15.34 -1.62
C GLU A 62 -1.34 15.17 -0.14
N GLY A 63 -2.21 14.21 0.18
CA GLY A 63 -2.56 13.88 1.55
C GLY A 63 -1.36 13.38 2.36
N PHE A 64 -0.45 12.62 1.75
CA PHE A 64 0.77 12.14 2.40
C PHE A 64 1.80 13.28 2.65
N SER A 65 1.94 14.23 1.74
CA SER A 65 2.84 15.37 1.92
C SER A 65 2.32 16.32 3.01
N ASN A 66 1.03 16.62 3.03
CA ASN A 66 0.40 17.44 4.06
C ASN A 66 0.36 16.74 5.42
N TYR A 67 0.18 15.41 5.45
CA TYR A 67 0.27 14.60 6.66
C TYR A 67 1.70 14.58 7.23
N ASN A 68 2.71 14.42 6.39
CA ASN A 68 4.12 14.52 6.79
C ASN A 68 4.47 15.94 7.30
N PHE A 69 3.91 16.97 6.69
CA PHE A 69 4.09 18.35 7.12
C PHE A 69 3.44 18.60 8.48
N LEU A 70 2.19 18.16 8.69
CA LEU A 70 1.49 18.29 9.97
C LEU A 70 2.15 17.43 11.06
N SER A 71 2.51 16.18 10.75
CA SER A 71 3.18 15.31 11.72
C SER A 71 4.57 15.81 12.07
N SER A 72 5.34 16.33 11.11
CA SER A 72 6.68 16.90 11.37
C SER A 72 6.61 18.18 12.20
N ASN A 73 5.60 19.02 12.00
CA ASN A 73 5.38 20.21 12.82
C ASN A 73 4.87 19.86 14.22
N LEU A 74 3.93 18.91 14.36
CA LEU A 74 3.48 18.39 15.64
C LEU A 74 4.64 17.79 16.44
N ILE A 75 5.58 17.10 15.77
CA ILE A 75 6.77 16.54 16.40
C ILE A 75 7.78 17.61 16.75
N LYS A 76 7.94 18.66 15.94
CA LYS A 76 8.79 19.80 16.26
C LYS A 76 8.35 20.50 17.57
N TYR A 77 7.03 20.60 17.77
CA TYR A 77 6.46 21.12 19.02
C TYR A 77 6.53 20.11 20.17
N SER A 78 6.42 18.81 19.91
CA SER A 78 6.52 17.77 20.93
C SER A 78 7.95 17.37 21.29
N SER A 79 8.90 17.41 20.34
CA SER A 79 10.28 16.97 20.57
C SER A 79 11.10 17.89 21.48
N LYS A 80 10.76 19.18 21.55
CA LYS A 80 11.36 20.10 22.54
C LYS A 80 10.90 19.85 23.99
N SER A 81 9.86 19.04 24.22
CA SER A 81 9.28 18.82 25.56
C SER A 81 9.10 17.34 25.96
N LEU A 82 9.39 16.39 25.09
CA LEU A 82 9.24 14.96 25.40
C LEU A 82 10.56 14.36 25.89
N SER A 83 10.92 14.67 27.14
CA SER A 83 11.86 13.85 27.91
C SER A 83 11.25 12.45 28.16
N ASN A 84 12.08 11.42 28.44
CA ASN A 84 11.61 10.08 28.79
C ASN A 84 10.57 10.07 29.93
N LYS A 85 10.60 11.06 30.80
CA LYS A 85 9.67 11.27 31.91
C LYS A 85 8.26 11.67 31.40
N ASN A 86 8.18 12.45 30.33
CA ASN A 86 6.93 12.87 29.73
C ASN A 86 6.26 11.76 28.91
N LEU A 87 7.05 10.83 28.32
CA LEU A 87 6.51 9.65 27.65
C LEU A 87 5.82 8.68 28.63
N SER A 88 6.36 8.52 29.85
CA SER A 88 5.71 7.69 30.88
C SER A 88 4.39 8.33 31.37
N MET A 89 4.29 9.65 31.38
CA MET A 89 3.06 10.38 31.70
C MET A 89 2.00 10.24 30.59
N VAL A 90 2.40 10.32 29.28
CA VAL A 90 1.49 9.99 28.16
C VAL A 90 0.95 8.57 28.30
N TYR A 91 1.82 7.65 28.71
CA TYR A 91 1.47 6.26 28.90
C TYR A 91 0.51 6.04 30.08
N SER A 92 0.74 6.72 31.20
CA SER A 92 -0.14 6.65 32.37
C SER A 92 -1.49 7.36 32.13
N PHE A 93 -1.47 8.44 31.34
CA PHE A 93 -2.65 9.20 30.97
C PHE A 93 -3.56 8.40 30.03
N LEU A 94 -3.00 7.77 28.99
CA LEU A 94 -3.75 6.90 28.09
C LEU A 94 -4.26 5.61 28.76
N LYS A 95 -3.73 5.25 29.93
CA LYS A 95 -4.22 4.13 30.76
C LYS A 95 -5.40 4.47 31.67
N LYS A 96 -5.70 5.73 31.92
CA LYS A 96 -6.83 6.13 32.78
C LYS A 96 -8.13 5.97 32.00
N GLU A 97 -8.91 4.94 32.35
CA GLU A 97 -10.22 4.62 31.73
C GLU A 97 -11.22 5.79 31.72
N SER A 98 -11.13 6.72 32.68
CA SER A 98 -11.99 7.90 32.74
C SER A 98 -11.84 8.86 31.56
N ILE A 99 -10.66 8.85 30.89
CA ILE A 99 -10.40 9.66 29.69
C ILE A 99 -10.80 8.91 28.42
N ILE A 100 -10.72 7.58 28.47
CA ILE A 100 -11.19 6.71 27.39
C ILE A 100 -12.67 6.94 27.10
N ASN A 101 -13.48 7.09 28.13
CA ASN A 101 -14.92 7.30 27.98
C ASN A 101 -15.33 8.70 27.50
N THR A 102 -14.48 9.73 27.67
CA THR A 102 -14.70 11.07 27.12
C THR A 102 -14.22 11.25 25.69
N LEU A 103 -13.35 10.36 25.20
CA LEU A 103 -12.83 10.32 23.84
C LEU A 103 -13.50 9.20 23.02
N SER A 104 -14.79 8.99 23.22
CA SER A 104 -15.59 7.87 22.68
C SER A 104 -15.57 7.69 21.16
N THR A 105 -14.82 8.47 20.42
CA THR A 105 -14.61 8.38 18.97
C THR A 105 -13.13 8.28 18.56
N ALA A 106 -12.19 8.26 19.49
CA ALA A 106 -10.76 8.19 19.19
C ALA A 106 -10.34 6.73 18.99
N ASN A 107 -9.92 6.39 17.77
CA ASN A 107 -9.25 5.14 17.48
C ASN A 107 -7.82 5.19 18.06
N TYR A 108 -7.63 4.65 19.26
CA TYR A 108 -6.33 4.64 19.96
C TYR A 108 -5.23 3.95 19.14
N ASP A 109 -5.59 2.92 18.40
CA ASP A 109 -4.70 2.21 17.50
C ASP A 109 -4.14 3.16 16.43
N ASN A 110 -4.96 4.01 15.84
CA ASN A 110 -4.54 5.01 14.85
C ASN A 110 -3.68 6.10 15.51
N ALA A 111 -4.00 6.55 16.71
CA ALA A 111 -3.18 7.53 17.43
C ALA A 111 -1.77 6.98 17.72
N PHE A 112 -1.68 5.74 18.20
CA PHE A 112 -0.38 5.08 18.39
C PHE A 112 0.35 4.79 17.09
N TYR A 113 -0.36 4.39 16.04
CA TYR A 113 0.23 4.22 14.72
C TYR A 113 0.86 5.52 14.22
N ASN A 114 0.15 6.64 14.33
CA ASN A 114 0.62 7.95 13.89
C ASN A 114 1.85 8.41 14.66
N LEU A 115 1.89 8.17 15.99
CA LEU A 115 3.08 8.40 16.80
C LEU A 115 4.23 7.50 16.36
N GLY A 116 3.96 6.22 16.11
CA GLY A 116 4.95 5.27 15.60
C GLY A 116 5.54 5.74 14.27
N PHE A 117 4.69 6.15 13.32
CA PHE A 117 5.09 6.68 12.02
C PHE A 117 5.94 7.95 12.14
N SER A 118 5.56 8.85 13.02
CA SER A 118 6.29 10.09 13.32
C SER A 118 7.69 9.79 13.85
N TYR A 119 7.81 8.87 14.82
CA TYR A 119 9.11 8.46 15.34
C TYR A 119 9.95 7.69 14.30
N GLN A 120 9.33 6.91 13.43
CA GLN A 120 10.01 6.27 12.31
C GLN A 120 10.62 7.31 11.36
N SER A 121 9.86 8.35 11.01
CA SER A 121 10.32 9.47 10.15
C SER A 121 11.50 10.22 10.79
N LEU A 122 11.51 10.35 12.12
CA LEU A 122 12.64 10.90 12.90
C LEU A 122 13.79 9.91 13.11
N LYS A 123 13.74 8.72 12.49
CA LYS A 123 14.73 7.63 12.65
C LYS A 123 14.87 7.14 14.12
N LYS A 124 13.90 7.44 14.99
CA LYS A 124 13.83 6.96 16.38
C LYS A 124 13.11 5.59 16.41
N TYR A 125 13.71 4.59 15.77
CA TYR A 125 13.07 3.30 15.50
C TYR A 125 12.62 2.53 16.74
N ASN A 126 13.35 2.62 17.87
CA ASN A 126 12.94 1.96 19.12
C ASN A 126 11.59 2.49 19.65
N LEU A 127 11.40 3.81 19.59
CA LEU A 127 10.15 4.45 19.99
C LEU A 127 9.04 4.12 18.98
N ALA A 128 9.32 4.15 17.68
CA ALA A 128 8.40 3.75 16.66
C ALA A 128 7.87 2.32 16.88
N ILE A 129 8.77 1.36 17.12
CA ILE A 129 8.41 -0.03 17.43
C ILE A 129 7.52 -0.13 18.67
N LYS A 130 7.82 0.64 19.74
CA LYS A 130 7.02 0.67 20.94
C LYS A 130 5.58 1.11 20.65
N PHE A 131 5.42 2.17 19.86
CA PHE A 131 4.11 2.70 19.52
C PHE A 131 3.34 1.80 18.55
N TYR A 132 3.98 1.18 17.56
CA TYR A 132 3.33 0.19 16.69
C TYR A 132 2.87 -1.06 17.46
N LYS A 133 3.65 -1.52 18.45
CA LYS A 133 3.22 -2.62 19.34
C LYS A 133 2.03 -2.22 20.21
N LEU A 134 1.98 -0.96 20.67
CA LEU A 134 0.82 -0.44 21.40
C LEU A 134 -0.41 -0.40 20.50
N ALA A 135 -0.31 0.15 19.28
CA ALA A 135 -1.39 0.14 18.31
C ALA A 135 -1.94 -1.28 18.09
N ASN A 136 -1.05 -2.27 17.91
CA ASN A 136 -1.42 -3.67 17.72
C ASN A 136 -2.06 -4.34 18.96
N LYS A 137 -1.89 -3.75 20.15
CA LYS A 137 -2.55 -4.24 21.36
C LYS A 137 -4.02 -3.81 21.41
N TYR A 138 -4.34 -2.61 20.90
CA TYR A 138 -5.70 -2.09 20.85
C TYR A 138 -6.49 -2.69 19.68
N GLU A 139 -5.87 -2.78 18.53
CA GLU A 139 -6.45 -3.44 17.36
C GLU A 139 -5.41 -4.36 16.73
N LYS A 140 -5.71 -5.67 16.66
CA LYS A 140 -4.83 -6.64 15.98
C LYS A 140 -4.88 -6.43 14.48
N SER A 141 -3.91 -5.71 13.95
CA SER A 141 -3.79 -5.44 12.52
C SER A 141 -2.40 -5.77 12.00
N ASN A 142 -2.36 -6.43 10.84
CA ASN A 142 -1.13 -6.72 10.11
C ASN A 142 -0.32 -5.45 9.78
N ARG A 143 -1.01 -4.31 9.60
CA ARG A 143 -0.42 -3.00 9.36
C ARG A 143 0.63 -2.62 10.41
N TYR A 144 0.39 -2.91 11.68
CA TYR A 144 1.34 -2.56 12.75
C TYR A 144 2.53 -3.49 12.78
N SER A 145 2.32 -4.75 12.43
CA SER A 145 3.39 -5.75 12.33
C SER A 145 4.33 -5.43 11.18
N SER A 146 3.81 -5.08 10.00
CA SER A 146 4.63 -4.68 8.85
C SER A 146 5.46 -3.45 9.14
N LYS A 147 4.91 -2.42 9.80
CA LYS A 147 5.67 -1.22 10.23
C LYS A 147 6.73 -1.53 11.28
N THR A 148 6.47 -2.48 12.17
CA THR A 148 7.48 -2.96 13.11
C THR A 148 8.64 -3.64 12.38
N LEU A 149 8.36 -4.48 11.38
CA LEU A 149 9.38 -5.10 10.52
C LEU A 149 10.21 -4.06 9.77
N GLU A 150 9.59 -3.02 9.21
CA GLU A 150 10.31 -1.91 8.56
C GLU A 150 11.33 -1.26 9.52
N CYS A 151 10.91 -0.96 10.75
CA CYS A 151 11.80 -0.37 11.76
C CYS A 151 12.95 -1.30 12.16
N LEU A 152 12.68 -2.60 12.32
CA LEU A 152 13.70 -3.60 12.65
C LEU A 152 14.72 -3.75 11.50
N TYR A 153 14.24 -3.73 10.25
CA TYR A 153 15.09 -3.71 9.08
C TYR A 153 16.01 -2.47 9.06
N LEU A 154 15.43 -1.27 9.25
CA LEU A 154 16.19 0.00 9.26
C LEU A 154 17.26 0.05 10.36
N LYS A 155 17.03 -0.62 11.48
CA LYS A 155 17.99 -0.82 12.57
C LYS A 155 19.03 -1.89 12.28
N LYS A 156 18.86 -2.70 11.25
CA LYS A 156 19.62 -3.95 11.00
C LYS A 156 19.52 -4.96 12.15
N ASP A 157 18.42 -4.95 12.90
CA ASP A 157 18.15 -5.85 14.01
C ASP A 157 17.63 -7.20 13.50
N LYS A 158 18.55 -8.02 12.95
CA LYS A 158 18.25 -9.29 12.29
C LYS A 158 17.50 -10.26 13.21
N ASN A 159 17.92 -10.37 14.46
CA ASN A 159 17.36 -11.34 15.40
C ASN A 159 15.88 -11.07 15.69
N ASN A 160 15.55 -9.83 16.05
CA ASN A 160 14.17 -9.45 16.32
C ASN A 160 13.31 -9.44 15.04
N PHE A 161 13.91 -9.08 13.89
CA PHE A 161 13.24 -9.18 12.59
C PHE A 161 12.80 -10.61 12.28
N ILE A 162 13.74 -11.57 12.36
CA ILE A 162 13.46 -13.00 12.10
C ILE A 162 12.42 -13.54 13.08
N ARG A 163 12.53 -13.20 14.37
CA ARG A 163 11.58 -13.62 15.40
C ARG A 163 10.17 -13.14 15.11
N LEU A 164 10.01 -11.85 14.78
CA LEU A 164 8.70 -11.29 14.45
C LEU A 164 8.11 -11.92 13.18
N ALA A 165 8.90 -12.03 12.12
CA ALA A 165 8.47 -12.60 10.86
C ALA A 165 8.05 -14.09 10.98
N LYS A 166 8.80 -14.90 11.76
CA LYS A 166 8.40 -16.30 12.07
C LYS A 166 7.08 -16.37 12.82
N ASN A 167 6.80 -15.42 13.72
CA ASN A 167 5.52 -15.38 14.42
C ASN A 167 4.36 -15.03 13.48
N LEU A 168 4.57 -14.14 12.52
CA LEU A 168 3.56 -13.82 11.50
C LEU A 168 3.23 -15.01 10.61
N ASN A 169 4.19 -15.88 10.33
CA ASN A 169 3.97 -17.08 9.53
C ASN A 169 3.01 -18.10 10.20
N LYS A 170 2.84 -18.02 11.52
CA LYS A 170 1.89 -18.85 12.28
C LYS A 170 0.44 -18.34 12.18
N ILE A 171 0.23 -17.11 11.73
CA ILE A 171 -1.10 -16.50 11.63
C ILE A 171 -1.78 -16.98 10.34
N LYS A 172 -3.07 -17.36 10.44
CA LYS A 172 -3.84 -17.84 9.27
C LYS A 172 -3.95 -16.79 8.16
N LYS A 173 -4.20 -15.54 8.54
CA LYS A 173 -4.35 -14.45 7.58
C LYS A 173 -2.99 -13.98 7.08
N VAL A 174 -2.79 -14.06 5.78
CA VAL A 174 -1.54 -13.62 5.13
C VAL A 174 -1.46 -12.10 5.13
N ASP A 175 -0.27 -11.59 5.47
CA ASP A 175 0.06 -10.16 5.40
C ASP A 175 1.03 -9.90 4.23
N PHE A 176 0.49 -9.43 3.12
CA PHE A 176 1.25 -9.21 1.88
C PHE A 176 2.32 -8.11 2.04
N ASN A 177 2.08 -7.08 2.86
CA ASN A 177 3.08 -6.07 3.18
C ASN A 177 4.28 -6.68 3.92
N SER A 178 4.01 -7.48 4.94
CA SER A 178 5.08 -8.18 5.67
C SER A 178 5.84 -9.18 4.79
N LEU A 179 5.15 -9.87 3.87
CA LEU A 179 5.81 -10.73 2.87
C LEU A 179 6.78 -9.94 1.99
N ALA A 180 6.34 -8.80 1.45
CA ALA A 180 7.18 -7.95 0.61
C ALA A 180 8.39 -7.40 1.38
N ILE A 181 8.18 -6.96 2.63
CA ILE A 181 9.26 -6.50 3.50
C ILE A 181 10.25 -7.63 3.79
N CYS A 182 9.76 -8.86 4.06
CA CYS A 182 10.62 -10.00 4.33
C CYS A 182 11.42 -10.41 3.09
N ASN A 183 10.83 -10.39 1.90
CA ASN A 183 11.54 -10.63 0.64
C ASN A 183 12.67 -9.61 0.45
N TYR A 184 12.36 -8.31 0.61
CA TYR A 184 13.33 -7.24 0.47
C TYR A 184 14.45 -7.32 1.52
N ALA A 185 14.07 -7.48 2.79
CA ALA A 185 15.03 -7.53 3.89
C ALA A 185 15.95 -8.76 3.82
N SER A 186 15.44 -9.90 3.34
CA SER A 186 16.23 -11.12 3.19
C SER A 186 17.35 -10.94 2.16
N ASP A 187 17.07 -10.28 1.05
CA ASP A 187 18.06 -9.91 0.06
C ASP A 187 19.09 -8.91 0.66
N GLN A 188 18.58 -7.82 1.23
CA GLN A 188 19.42 -6.71 1.71
C GLN A 188 20.28 -7.04 2.94
N LEU A 189 19.79 -7.90 3.84
CA LEU A 189 20.49 -8.30 5.08
C LEU A 189 21.20 -9.64 4.96
N SER A 190 21.15 -10.32 3.79
CA SER A 190 21.70 -11.67 3.57
C SER A 190 21.22 -12.66 4.64
N ILE A 191 19.91 -12.79 4.80
CA ILE A 191 19.29 -13.75 5.72
C ILE A 191 18.30 -14.64 4.95
N LYS A 192 18.10 -15.88 5.43
CA LYS A 192 17.02 -16.72 4.91
C LYS A 192 15.67 -16.07 5.20
N ASN A 193 14.80 -16.01 4.20
CA ASN A 193 13.49 -15.37 4.36
C ASN A 193 12.64 -16.10 5.41
N PRO A 194 12.30 -15.46 6.55
CA PRO A 194 11.58 -16.10 7.64
C PRO A 194 10.07 -16.13 7.44
N TYR A 195 9.53 -15.39 6.48
CA TYR A 195 8.11 -15.30 6.16
C TYR A 195 7.94 -15.14 4.65
N SER A 196 7.69 -16.25 3.95
CA SER A 196 7.56 -16.28 2.51
C SER A 196 6.46 -17.27 2.09
N LEU A 197 5.65 -16.86 1.13
CA LEU A 197 4.76 -17.79 0.41
C LEU A 197 5.53 -18.57 -0.65
N CYS A 198 6.59 -17.98 -1.21
CA CYS A 198 7.50 -18.63 -2.15
C CYS A 198 8.91 -18.04 -2.00
N GLU A 199 9.94 -18.89 -2.09
CA GLU A 199 11.33 -18.47 -1.84
C GLU A 199 11.81 -17.44 -2.85
N LYS A 200 11.40 -17.58 -4.11
CA LYS A 200 11.82 -16.72 -5.22
C LYS A 200 10.61 -16.22 -6.02
N PRO A 201 9.85 -15.24 -5.51
CA PRO A 201 8.62 -14.79 -6.16
C PRO A 201 8.83 -14.25 -7.60
N ILE A 202 10.01 -13.75 -7.95
CA ILE A 202 10.32 -13.32 -9.32
C ILE A 202 10.36 -14.50 -10.31
N GLU A 203 10.76 -15.70 -9.86
CA GLU A 203 10.76 -16.90 -10.70
C GLU A 203 9.34 -17.45 -10.93
N GLN A 204 8.36 -16.95 -10.17
CA GLN A 204 6.95 -17.31 -10.31
C GLN A 204 6.15 -16.30 -11.14
N VAL A 205 6.81 -15.48 -11.91
CA VAL A 205 6.15 -14.65 -12.91
C VAL A 205 5.92 -15.48 -14.17
N CYS A 206 4.66 -15.65 -14.55
CA CYS A 206 4.24 -16.33 -15.75
C CYS A 206 3.77 -15.34 -16.81
N LYS A 207 4.13 -15.59 -18.06
CA LYS A 207 3.67 -14.87 -19.24
C LYS A 207 2.95 -15.85 -20.18
N SER A 208 1.74 -15.50 -20.60
CA SER A 208 0.98 -16.18 -21.66
C SER A 208 0.82 -15.24 -22.85
N GLU A 209 1.11 -15.71 -24.04
CA GLU A 209 1.05 -14.94 -25.29
C GLU A 209 -0.23 -15.33 -26.05
N LEU A 210 -1.39 -14.79 -25.59
CA LEU A 210 -2.71 -15.31 -25.98
C LEU A 210 -3.03 -15.18 -27.47
N ILE A 211 -2.47 -14.20 -28.19
CA ILE A 211 -2.60 -14.10 -29.66
C ILE A 211 -1.78 -15.19 -30.33
N ARG A 212 -0.53 -15.38 -29.93
CA ARG A 212 0.34 -16.43 -30.48
C ARG A 212 -0.26 -17.82 -30.26
N ASP A 213 -0.83 -18.02 -29.06
CA ASP A 213 -1.47 -19.27 -28.66
C ASP A 213 -2.89 -19.44 -29.25
N GLN A 214 -3.33 -18.55 -30.16
CA GLN A 214 -4.62 -18.54 -30.84
C GLN A 214 -5.85 -18.55 -29.92
N LYS A 215 -5.70 -18.09 -28.67
CA LYS A 215 -6.79 -17.99 -27.68
C LYS A 215 -7.64 -16.74 -27.89
N ILE A 216 -7.04 -15.70 -28.46
CA ILE A 216 -7.68 -14.44 -28.87
C ILE A 216 -7.08 -13.94 -30.19
N ASP A 217 -7.78 -13.02 -30.84
CA ASP A 217 -7.35 -12.33 -32.04
C ASP A 217 -7.33 -10.80 -31.86
N LYS A 218 -6.90 -10.09 -32.88
CA LYS A 218 -6.88 -8.62 -32.87
C LYS A 218 -8.29 -8.01 -32.84
N ASN A 219 -9.29 -8.67 -33.42
CA ASN A 219 -10.66 -8.19 -33.41
C ASN A 219 -11.21 -8.18 -31.99
N PHE A 220 -10.92 -9.21 -31.21
CA PHE A 220 -11.26 -9.24 -29.79
C PHE A 220 -10.60 -8.08 -29.01
N LEU A 221 -9.31 -7.77 -29.25
CA LEU A 221 -8.65 -6.64 -28.58
C LEU A 221 -9.31 -5.30 -28.94
N ASN A 222 -9.62 -5.09 -30.22
CA ASN A 222 -10.26 -3.86 -30.69
C ASN A 222 -11.68 -3.69 -30.06
N GLN A 223 -12.45 -4.78 -30.00
CA GLN A 223 -13.77 -4.75 -29.37
C GLN A 223 -13.65 -4.46 -27.87
N LEU A 224 -12.70 -5.10 -27.17
CA LEU A 224 -12.48 -4.88 -25.76
C LEU A 224 -12.00 -3.44 -25.45
N GLU A 225 -11.12 -2.88 -26.29
CA GLU A 225 -10.71 -1.47 -26.19
C GLU A 225 -11.92 -0.54 -26.31
N LYS A 226 -12.78 -0.75 -27.31
CA LYS A 226 -14.00 0.03 -27.54
C LYS A 226 -14.93 -0.04 -26.32
N ASP A 227 -15.23 -1.24 -25.85
CA ASP A 227 -16.15 -1.46 -24.73
C ASP A 227 -15.67 -0.79 -23.44
N ILE A 228 -14.35 -0.85 -23.16
CA ILE A 228 -13.77 -0.24 -21.98
C ILE A 228 -13.79 1.30 -22.05
N ILE A 229 -13.49 1.88 -23.22
CA ILE A 229 -13.40 3.33 -23.37
C ILE A 229 -14.77 4.00 -23.33
N THR A 230 -15.80 3.35 -23.86
CA THR A 230 -17.16 3.90 -24.00
C THR A 230 -18.05 3.60 -22.79
N GLY A 231 -17.85 2.49 -22.10
CA GLY A 231 -18.79 1.95 -21.10
C GLY A 231 -18.40 2.12 -19.65
N ILE A 232 -17.26 2.74 -19.32
CA ILE A 232 -16.75 2.70 -17.95
C ILE A 232 -16.29 4.08 -17.47
N ASP A 233 -16.76 4.48 -16.28
CA ASP A 233 -16.38 5.74 -15.63
C ASP A 233 -14.91 5.79 -15.29
N LYS A 234 -14.32 6.99 -15.46
CA LYS A 234 -12.90 7.26 -15.28
C LYS A 234 -12.65 8.00 -13.98
N VAL A 235 -11.60 7.61 -13.28
CA VAL A 235 -11.07 8.35 -12.12
C VAL A 235 -9.63 8.73 -12.35
N ASN A 236 -9.30 9.98 -12.03
CA ASN A 236 -7.91 10.38 -11.87
C ASN A 236 -7.38 9.77 -10.58
N THR A 237 -6.48 8.80 -10.71
CA THR A 237 -5.86 8.11 -9.58
C THR A 237 -4.34 8.33 -9.61
N PRO A 238 -3.57 7.77 -8.64
CA PRO A 238 -2.13 7.96 -8.51
C PRO A 238 -1.29 7.42 -9.69
N VAL A 239 -1.92 7.14 -10.82
CA VAL A 239 -1.22 6.88 -12.08
C VAL A 239 -0.72 8.21 -12.62
N VAL A 240 0.59 8.40 -12.66
CA VAL A 240 1.19 9.60 -13.20
C VAL A 240 0.89 9.66 -14.70
N LYS A 241 0.29 10.78 -15.16
CA LYS A 241 -0.11 11.00 -16.56
C LYS A 241 -0.91 9.83 -17.17
N GLY A 242 -1.93 9.36 -16.43
CA GLY A 242 -2.80 8.28 -16.86
C GLY A 242 -4.13 8.25 -16.10
N PHE A 243 -4.94 7.23 -16.40
CA PHE A 243 -6.24 7.00 -15.79
C PHE A 243 -6.38 5.55 -15.33
N LYS A 244 -7.21 5.34 -14.34
CA LYS A 244 -7.66 4.03 -13.87
C LYS A 244 -9.18 4.00 -13.86
N SER A 245 -9.83 2.86 -14.15
CA SER A 245 -11.28 2.73 -13.99
C SER A 245 -11.71 2.73 -12.52
N MET A 246 -12.95 3.15 -12.28
CA MET A 246 -13.62 2.96 -11.00
C MET A 246 -14.21 1.55 -10.88
N GLY A 247 -14.37 1.10 -9.63
CA GLY A 247 -15.06 -0.16 -9.34
C GLY A 247 -14.32 -1.39 -9.86
N ASN A 248 -15.06 -2.49 -9.91
CA ASN A 248 -14.57 -3.75 -10.48
C ASN A 248 -15.06 -3.87 -11.93
N LEU A 249 -14.13 -3.94 -12.87
CA LEU A 249 -14.41 -4.10 -14.29
C LEU A 249 -15.32 -5.30 -14.59
N TYR A 250 -15.24 -6.36 -13.76
CA TYR A 250 -16.03 -7.57 -13.96
C TYR A 250 -17.49 -7.50 -13.45
N ASP A 251 -17.89 -6.36 -12.89
CA ASP A 251 -19.30 -6.07 -12.60
C ASP A 251 -20.02 -5.54 -13.85
N VAL A 252 -19.28 -5.18 -14.89
CA VAL A 252 -19.81 -4.70 -16.18
C VAL A 252 -20.14 -5.91 -17.06
N LYS A 253 -21.41 -6.05 -17.43
CA LYS A 253 -21.90 -7.18 -18.23
C LYS A 253 -21.78 -6.89 -19.74
N LEU A 254 -20.56 -6.98 -20.26
CA LEU A 254 -20.28 -6.90 -21.69
C LEU A 254 -19.66 -8.21 -22.19
N PRO A 255 -20.05 -8.72 -23.38
CA PRO A 255 -19.54 -10.00 -23.88
C PRO A 255 -18.02 -10.10 -23.95
N SER A 256 -17.34 -9.03 -24.33
CA SER A 256 -15.86 -9.00 -24.39
C SER A 256 -15.22 -9.12 -22.99
N ILE A 257 -15.83 -8.46 -21.98
CA ILE A 257 -15.35 -8.52 -20.59
C ILE A 257 -15.60 -9.90 -20.00
N GLU A 258 -16.78 -10.50 -20.25
CA GLU A 258 -17.07 -11.87 -19.78
C GLU A 258 -16.15 -12.90 -20.45
N LYS A 259 -15.83 -12.75 -21.74
CA LYS A 259 -14.85 -13.60 -22.43
C LYS A 259 -13.47 -13.44 -21.80
N LEU A 260 -13.00 -12.20 -21.55
CA LEU A 260 -11.73 -11.95 -20.89
C LEU A 260 -11.67 -12.56 -19.49
N LYS A 261 -12.73 -12.41 -18.70
CA LYS A 261 -12.84 -12.98 -17.35
C LYS A 261 -12.65 -14.50 -17.35
N ARG A 262 -13.27 -15.20 -18.30
CA ARG A 262 -13.09 -16.67 -18.47
C ARG A 262 -11.63 -17.01 -18.84
N ILE A 263 -11.03 -16.27 -19.77
CA ILE A 263 -9.63 -16.46 -20.16
C ILE A 263 -8.69 -16.28 -18.98
N ILE A 264 -8.86 -15.20 -18.21
CA ILE A 264 -8.06 -14.93 -17.02
C ILE A 264 -8.24 -16.02 -15.97
N PHE A 265 -9.48 -16.47 -15.71
CA PHE A 265 -9.74 -17.56 -14.78
C PHE A 265 -9.01 -18.85 -15.18
N LEU A 266 -9.08 -19.25 -16.44
CA LEU A 266 -8.37 -20.44 -16.94
C LEU A 266 -6.84 -20.30 -16.79
N ASN A 267 -6.28 -19.11 -17.05
CA ASN A 267 -4.84 -18.87 -16.87
C ASN A 267 -4.43 -18.89 -15.39
N ILE A 268 -5.28 -18.41 -14.46
CA ILE A 268 -5.06 -18.52 -13.01
C ILE A 268 -5.01 -20.01 -12.59
N MET A 269 -5.92 -20.83 -13.11
CA MET A 269 -5.92 -22.27 -12.81
C MET A 269 -4.69 -22.98 -13.43
N SER A 270 -4.32 -22.63 -14.67
CA SER A 270 -3.09 -23.11 -15.30
C SER A 270 -1.84 -22.71 -14.51
N TYR A 271 -1.79 -21.47 -14.00
CA TYR A 271 -0.71 -21.00 -13.12
C TYR A 271 -0.54 -21.92 -11.90
N LYS A 272 -1.63 -22.25 -11.22
CA LYS A 272 -1.61 -23.17 -10.08
C LYS A 272 -0.96 -24.50 -10.45
N ASN A 273 -1.41 -25.09 -11.55
CA ASN A 273 -0.92 -26.41 -12.02
C ASN A 273 0.56 -26.36 -12.40
N ASN A 274 1.00 -25.30 -13.08
CA ASN A 274 2.40 -25.13 -13.52
C ASN A 274 3.40 -25.06 -12.34
N PHE A 275 2.93 -24.70 -11.16
CA PHE A 275 3.74 -24.58 -9.94
C PHE A 275 3.43 -25.66 -8.89
N GLU A 276 2.57 -26.64 -9.20
CA GLU A 276 2.12 -27.66 -8.24
C GLU A 276 3.28 -28.47 -7.66
N ASN A 277 4.27 -28.80 -8.49
CA ASN A 277 5.47 -29.55 -8.09
C ASN A 277 6.50 -28.70 -7.33
N LYS A 278 6.34 -27.38 -7.27
CA LYS A 278 7.22 -26.51 -6.50
C LYS A 278 6.75 -26.47 -5.05
N ASN A 279 7.63 -26.75 -4.12
CA ASN A 279 7.35 -26.76 -2.68
C ASN A 279 7.08 -25.32 -2.13
N SER A 280 6.06 -24.67 -2.69
CA SER A 280 5.68 -23.28 -2.45
C SER A 280 4.42 -23.20 -1.61
N LEU A 281 4.45 -22.44 -0.51
CA LEU A 281 3.26 -22.16 0.29
C LEU A 281 2.19 -21.38 -0.49
N LEU A 282 2.58 -20.62 -1.52
CA LEU A 282 1.66 -19.95 -2.43
C LEU A 282 0.69 -20.95 -3.08
N ILE A 283 1.20 -22.11 -3.46
CA ILE A 283 0.41 -23.17 -4.10
C ILE A 283 -0.26 -24.08 -3.05
N LYS A 284 0.47 -24.51 -2.03
CA LYS A 284 -0.08 -25.37 -0.96
C LYS A 284 -1.24 -24.73 -0.21
N LYS A 285 -1.19 -23.42 0.01
CA LYS A 285 -2.25 -22.65 0.68
C LYS A 285 -3.18 -21.95 -0.32
N TRP A 286 -3.28 -22.45 -1.55
CA TRP A 286 -4.15 -21.86 -2.56
C TRP A 286 -5.57 -21.69 -2.05
N PRO A 287 -6.19 -20.49 -2.19
CA PRO A 287 -7.52 -20.26 -1.66
C PRO A 287 -8.56 -21.13 -2.38
N LYS A 288 -9.40 -21.81 -1.59
CA LYS A 288 -10.46 -22.68 -2.11
C LYS A 288 -11.53 -21.88 -2.85
N LYS A 289 -11.83 -20.67 -2.38
CA LYS A 289 -12.77 -19.71 -3.00
C LYS A 289 -12.07 -18.37 -3.15
N PHE A 290 -12.27 -17.73 -4.27
CA PHE A 290 -11.72 -16.41 -4.55
C PHE A 290 -12.61 -15.63 -5.52
N TYR A 291 -12.42 -14.34 -5.57
CA TYR A 291 -12.97 -13.47 -6.61
C TYR A 291 -11.84 -12.70 -7.29
N ILE A 292 -12.15 -12.16 -8.46
CA ILE A 292 -11.19 -11.35 -9.21
C ILE A 292 -11.70 -9.93 -9.21
N ASN A 293 -10.86 -9.00 -8.75
CA ASN A 293 -11.09 -7.58 -8.84
C ASN A 293 -10.21 -7.01 -9.95
N ALA A 294 -10.81 -6.40 -10.96
CA ALA A 294 -10.10 -5.94 -12.14
C ALA A 294 -10.39 -4.45 -12.43
N TRP A 295 -9.42 -3.77 -13.00
CA TRP A 295 -9.53 -2.38 -13.45
C TRP A 295 -8.63 -2.14 -14.65
N TYR A 296 -9.01 -1.22 -15.53
CA TYR A 296 -8.12 -0.83 -16.60
C TYR A 296 -7.20 0.32 -16.21
N ILE A 297 -6.04 0.37 -16.83
CA ILE A 297 -5.05 1.43 -16.72
C ILE A 297 -4.71 1.92 -18.12
N LYS A 298 -4.89 3.23 -18.33
CA LYS A 298 -4.55 3.94 -19.56
C LYS A 298 -3.41 4.91 -19.27
N LEU A 299 -2.30 4.78 -19.97
CA LEU A 299 -1.14 5.65 -19.85
C LEU A 299 -0.92 6.46 -21.13
N LYS A 300 -0.59 7.74 -20.96
CA LYS A 300 -0.12 8.65 -22.01
C LYS A 300 1.40 8.79 -21.93
N LYS A 301 1.99 9.50 -22.89
CA LYS A 301 3.45 9.78 -22.92
C LYS A 301 3.94 10.34 -21.58
N GLY A 302 4.97 9.74 -21.03
CA GLY A 302 5.51 10.01 -19.71
C GLY A 302 4.69 9.44 -18.55
N GLY A 303 3.63 8.65 -18.84
CA GLY A 303 2.84 7.97 -17.83
C GLY A 303 3.58 6.78 -17.22
N GLU A 304 3.41 6.57 -15.92
CA GLU A 304 4.00 5.46 -15.18
C GLU A 304 3.10 5.01 -14.05
N VAL A 305 3.37 3.83 -13.56
CA VAL A 305 2.82 3.32 -12.29
C VAL A 305 3.99 3.10 -11.35
N LEU A 306 3.99 3.80 -10.22
CA LEU A 306 5.06 3.71 -9.23
C LEU A 306 5.13 2.31 -8.61
N SER A 307 6.30 1.94 -8.08
CA SER A 307 6.51 0.64 -7.45
C SER A 307 5.56 0.43 -6.28
N HIS A 308 4.79 -0.66 -6.33
CA HIS A 308 3.79 -1.03 -5.34
C HIS A 308 3.59 -2.53 -5.28
N ILE A 309 2.80 -2.99 -4.34
CA ILE A 309 2.29 -4.35 -4.20
C ILE A 309 0.78 -4.32 -4.10
N HIS A 310 0.15 -5.48 -4.22
CA HIS A 310 -1.29 -5.63 -4.06
C HIS A 310 -1.66 -6.48 -2.85
N ASP A 311 -2.89 -6.31 -2.38
CA ASP A 311 -3.50 -7.10 -1.32
C ASP A 311 -4.36 -8.22 -1.93
N GLY A 312 -3.69 -9.14 -2.61
CA GLY A 312 -4.28 -10.29 -3.27
C GLY A 312 -3.38 -11.52 -3.17
N TRP A 313 -3.85 -12.66 -3.66
CA TRP A 313 -3.06 -13.89 -3.75
C TRP A 313 -2.15 -13.91 -4.97
N LEU A 314 -2.76 -13.64 -6.12
CA LEU A 314 -2.08 -13.35 -7.38
C LEU A 314 -2.53 -11.99 -7.91
N SER A 315 -1.62 -11.29 -8.55
CA SER A 315 -1.91 -10.15 -9.40
C SER A 315 -1.61 -10.53 -10.84
N GLY A 316 -2.29 -9.85 -11.76
CA GLY A 316 -2.03 -10.03 -13.17
C GLY A 316 -2.28 -8.77 -13.97
N VAL A 317 -1.74 -8.75 -15.18
CA VAL A 317 -1.94 -7.66 -16.14
C VAL A 317 -2.16 -8.27 -17.53
N PHE A 318 -3.30 -7.92 -18.13
CA PHE A 318 -3.60 -8.22 -19.53
C PHE A 318 -3.38 -6.97 -20.38
N TYR A 319 -2.67 -7.10 -21.48
CA TYR A 319 -2.27 -5.99 -22.33
C TYR A 319 -3.15 -5.90 -23.57
N ILE A 320 -3.97 -4.84 -23.66
CA ILE A 320 -4.84 -4.59 -24.81
C ILE A 320 -4.03 -3.88 -25.91
N LYS A 321 -3.29 -2.81 -25.48
CA LYS A 321 -2.50 -2.00 -26.39
C LYS A 321 -1.20 -1.60 -25.72
N THR A 322 -0.10 -1.95 -26.32
CA THR A 322 1.26 -1.58 -25.93
C THR A 322 1.81 -0.54 -26.91
N SER A 323 3.01 -0.01 -26.69
CA SER A 323 3.60 0.96 -27.61
C SER A 323 3.96 0.34 -28.96
N LYS A 324 3.58 1.01 -30.03
CA LYS A 324 4.04 0.66 -31.39
C LYS A 324 5.52 1.01 -31.60
N ASN A 325 6.08 1.98 -30.86
CA ASN A 325 7.46 2.46 -31.01
C ASN A 325 8.46 1.75 -30.10
N LYS A 326 8.30 0.45 -29.88
CA LYS A 326 9.22 -0.38 -29.07
C LYS A 326 10.61 -0.61 -29.70
N HIS A 327 10.91 0.02 -30.84
CA HIS A 327 12.00 -0.38 -31.72
C HIS A 327 13.42 0.06 -31.32
N SER A 328 13.63 0.76 -30.20
CA SER A 328 15.00 0.82 -29.69
C SER A 328 15.26 -0.43 -28.84
N LYS A 329 16.19 -1.28 -29.27
CA LYS A 329 16.65 -2.49 -28.55
C LYS A 329 17.01 -2.23 -27.07
N HIS A 330 17.13 -0.98 -26.66
CA HIS A 330 17.57 -0.54 -25.33
C HIS A 330 16.50 0.18 -24.51
N SER A 331 15.26 0.35 -25.00
CA SER A 331 14.20 1.04 -24.24
C SER A 331 13.29 0.03 -23.52
N ASN A 332 13.21 0.17 -22.20
CA ASN A 332 12.24 -0.57 -21.38
C ASN A 332 10.94 0.25 -21.14
N ALA A 333 10.70 1.29 -21.93
CA ALA A 333 9.57 2.20 -21.74
C ALA A 333 8.22 1.48 -21.85
N GLY A 334 7.35 1.65 -20.86
CA GLY A 334 6.05 1.01 -20.79
C GLY A 334 6.05 -0.47 -20.38
N GLU A 335 7.23 -1.05 -20.17
CA GLU A 335 7.34 -2.45 -19.73
C GLU A 335 7.05 -2.62 -18.24
N LEU A 336 6.70 -3.85 -17.83
CA LEU A 336 6.57 -4.19 -16.42
C LEU A 336 7.94 -4.51 -15.84
N GLU A 337 8.33 -3.79 -14.80
CA GLU A 337 9.50 -4.13 -13.99
C GLU A 337 9.04 -4.75 -12.69
N VAL A 338 9.49 -5.95 -12.40
CA VAL A 338 9.34 -6.62 -11.11
C VAL A 338 10.67 -6.60 -10.37
N ASN A 339 10.64 -6.35 -9.07
CA ASN A 339 11.84 -6.25 -8.26
C ASN A 339 11.54 -6.58 -6.80
N TYR A 340 12.54 -6.54 -5.93
CA TYR A 340 12.35 -6.68 -4.48
C TYR A 340 12.30 -5.34 -3.75
N LYS A 341 12.48 -4.23 -4.44
CA LYS A 341 12.46 -2.91 -3.80
C LYS A 341 11.09 -2.61 -3.22
N PHE A 342 11.02 -2.54 -1.91
CA PHE A 342 9.80 -2.24 -1.18
C PHE A 342 9.82 -0.79 -0.70
N SER A 343 8.92 0.02 -1.27
CA SER A 343 8.69 1.39 -0.82
C SER A 343 9.99 2.24 -0.72
N ASN A 344 10.04 3.15 0.23
CA ASN A 344 11.17 4.04 0.51
C ASN A 344 12.18 3.47 1.52
N LEU A 345 12.22 2.14 1.68
CA LEU A 345 13.19 1.51 2.57
C LEU A 345 14.62 1.72 2.05
N LYS A 346 15.51 2.05 2.99
CA LYS A 346 16.92 2.27 2.69
C LYS A 346 17.55 1.03 2.08
N GLU A 347 18.27 1.20 0.99
CA GLU A 347 19.09 0.15 0.38
C GLU A 347 20.42 0.01 1.12
N PHE A 348 20.77 -1.20 1.53
CA PHE A 348 22.07 -1.52 2.15
C PHE A 348 23.03 -2.15 1.14
N LYS A 349 22.50 -2.84 0.14
CA LYS A 349 23.24 -3.35 -1.02
C LYS A 349 22.84 -2.58 -2.27
N ARG A 350 23.79 -2.26 -3.13
CA ARG A 350 23.53 -1.47 -4.37
C ARG A 350 22.76 -2.22 -5.45
N ASN A 351 22.88 -3.55 -5.49
CA ASN A 351 22.24 -4.37 -6.54
C ASN A 351 20.97 -5.03 -5.98
N ILE A 352 19.82 -4.44 -6.25
CA ILE A 352 18.53 -5.07 -6.01
C ILE A 352 18.20 -5.89 -7.26
N PHE A 353 17.83 -7.15 -7.04
CA PHE A 353 17.38 -7.99 -8.15
C PHE A 353 16.13 -7.39 -8.78
N LYS A 354 16.20 -7.16 -10.11
CA LYS A 354 15.08 -6.66 -10.91
C LYS A 354 15.01 -7.43 -12.23
N LYS A 355 13.80 -7.60 -12.73
CA LYS A 355 13.52 -8.21 -14.03
C LYS A 355 12.53 -7.32 -14.78
N VAL A 356 12.89 -6.92 -15.98
CA VAL A 356 12.00 -6.24 -16.91
C VAL A 356 11.36 -7.29 -17.81
N ILE A 357 10.05 -7.26 -17.91
CA ILE A 357 9.27 -8.20 -18.68
C ILE A 357 8.72 -7.45 -19.88
N ARG A 358 9.18 -7.84 -21.06
CA ARG A 358 8.68 -7.32 -22.33
C ARG A 358 7.31 -7.90 -22.64
N VAL A 359 6.38 -7.01 -22.99
CA VAL A 359 4.99 -7.39 -23.26
C VAL A 359 4.53 -6.88 -24.61
N ASN A 360 3.62 -7.62 -25.25
CA ASN A 360 2.96 -7.27 -26.48
C ASN A 360 1.44 -7.20 -26.28
N ASP A 361 0.75 -6.72 -27.32
CA ASP A 361 -0.71 -6.76 -27.34
C ASP A 361 -1.19 -8.21 -27.22
N GLY A 362 -2.15 -8.47 -26.35
CA GLY A 362 -2.67 -9.81 -26.06
C GLY A 362 -1.85 -10.63 -25.06
N ASP A 363 -0.76 -10.11 -24.53
CA ASP A 363 -0.01 -10.80 -23.46
C ASP A 363 -0.76 -10.72 -22.12
N LEU A 364 -0.67 -11.79 -21.35
CA LEU A 364 -1.16 -11.89 -19.98
C LEU A 364 -0.03 -12.26 -19.05
N LEU A 365 0.20 -11.45 -18.02
CA LEU A 365 1.15 -11.73 -16.95
C LEU A 365 0.43 -12.12 -15.67
N LEU A 366 0.96 -13.10 -14.96
CA LEU A 366 0.53 -13.50 -13.61
C LEU A 366 1.75 -13.56 -12.68
N PHE A 367 1.61 -13.05 -11.45
CA PHE A 367 2.68 -13.05 -10.46
C PHE A 367 2.13 -12.95 -9.02
N PRO A 368 2.90 -13.37 -8.01
CA PRO A 368 2.49 -13.22 -6.61
C PRO A 368 2.22 -11.75 -6.24
N SER A 369 1.08 -11.45 -5.64
CA SER A 369 0.67 -10.05 -5.34
C SER A 369 1.64 -9.32 -4.39
N SER A 370 2.40 -10.07 -3.57
CA SER A 370 3.43 -9.51 -2.70
C SER A 370 4.73 -9.10 -3.43
N LEU A 371 4.83 -9.40 -4.74
CA LEU A 371 6.01 -9.02 -5.54
C LEU A 371 5.91 -7.55 -5.95
N PRO A 372 6.82 -6.68 -5.50
CA PRO A 372 6.82 -5.29 -5.91
C PRO A 372 7.03 -5.16 -7.42
N HIS A 373 6.22 -4.32 -8.04
CA HIS A 373 6.25 -4.08 -9.47
C HIS A 373 5.90 -2.65 -9.81
N ARG A 374 6.34 -2.22 -10.99
CA ARG A 374 6.05 -0.88 -11.54
C ARG A 374 5.93 -0.94 -13.06
N VAL A 375 5.33 0.07 -13.66
CA VAL A 375 5.43 0.30 -15.09
C VAL A 375 6.50 1.35 -15.33
N VAL A 376 7.51 1.01 -16.12
CA VAL A 376 8.55 1.96 -16.53
C VAL A 376 7.92 3.11 -17.33
N PRO A 377 8.33 4.39 -17.14
CA PRO A 377 7.73 5.52 -17.81
C PRO A 377 7.53 5.29 -19.31
N TYR A 378 6.28 5.46 -19.75
CA TYR A 378 5.87 5.21 -21.12
C TYR A 378 6.35 6.35 -22.04
N LYS A 379 6.96 6.01 -23.19
CA LYS A 379 7.54 7.01 -24.12
C LYS A 379 6.81 7.10 -25.46
N GLY A 380 5.84 6.22 -25.72
CA GLY A 380 5.07 6.22 -26.98
C GLY A 380 4.27 7.50 -27.17
N SER A 381 4.00 7.86 -28.41
CA SER A 381 3.10 8.95 -28.79
C SER A 381 1.62 8.58 -28.69
N ASP A 382 1.34 7.30 -28.74
CA ASP A 382 0.01 6.68 -28.60
C ASP A 382 -0.33 6.42 -27.11
N GLU A 383 -1.47 5.80 -26.86
CA GLU A 383 -1.91 5.43 -25.52
C GLU A 383 -1.63 3.95 -25.26
N ARG A 384 -1.14 3.64 -24.07
CA ARG A 384 -0.99 2.27 -23.59
C ARG A 384 -2.20 1.90 -22.74
N LEU A 385 -2.83 0.79 -23.05
CA LEU A 385 -4.03 0.30 -22.37
C LEU A 385 -3.81 -1.13 -21.86
N SER A 386 -4.09 -1.35 -20.58
CA SER A 386 -3.98 -2.65 -19.94
C SER A 386 -5.08 -2.83 -18.90
N ILE A 387 -5.44 -4.09 -18.62
CA ILE A 387 -6.32 -4.47 -17.51
C ILE A 387 -5.46 -5.13 -16.45
N ALA A 388 -5.38 -4.48 -15.29
CA ALA A 388 -4.78 -5.06 -14.11
C ALA A 388 -5.87 -5.73 -13.25
N PHE A 389 -5.50 -6.79 -12.54
CA PHE A 389 -6.43 -7.51 -11.68
C PHE A 389 -5.73 -8.20 -10.52
N ASP A 390 -6.51 -8.44 -9.46
CA ASP A 390 -6.11 -9.21 -8.29
C ASP A 390 -7.06 -10.39 -8.08
N MET A 391 -6.50 -11.55 -7.86
CA MET A 391 -7.19 -12.69 -7.30
C MET A 391 -7.20 -12.56 -5.77
N LYS A 392 -8.38 -12.37 -5.19
CA LYS A 392 -8.54 -12.17 -3.75
C LYS A 392 -9.25 -13.35 -3.10
N PRO A 393 -8.70 -13.96 -2.03
CA PRO A 393 -9.40 -14.99 -1.28
C PRO A 393 -10.75 -14.49 -0.76
N LEU A 394 -11.77 -15.34 -0.85
CA LEU A 394 -13.00 -15.19 -0.08
C LEU A 394 -12.76 -15.82 1.29
N ASN A 395 -12.95 -15.03 2.37
CA ASN A 395 -12.83 -15.48 3.76
C ASN A 395 -13.91 -16.50 4.11
#